data_cb43d76412851cc1e6b49521792f188d
#
_entry.id   cb43d76412851cc1e6b49521792f188d
#
_cell.length_a   1.000
_cell.length_b   1.000
_cell.length_c   1.000
_cell.angle_alpha   90.00
_cell.angle_beta   90.00
_cell.angle_gamma   90.00
#
_symmetry.space_group_name_H-M   'P 1'
#
loop_
_entity.id
_entity.type
_entity.pdbx_description
1 polymer ?
#
loop_
_entity_poly.entity_id
_entity_poly.type
_entity_poly.pdbx_seq_one_letter_code
_entity_poly.pdbx_strand_id
1 'polypeptide(L)'
;VGSEMCIRDSVSTLRTRIVQVKHLPAGDAVGYGRAGKLTRETTTATIPIGYADGLDRHLGCGRWSVLVAGSSAPIVGRICMDSCMVDITGIPGVKEGDEVVVFSPEPGNDLETMARVLDTIPYEIMTSVSGRVKRIYLKE
;
A
#
# COMPACT_ATOMS: atom_id res chain seq x y z
N VAL A 1 5.02 0.02 15.46
CA VAL A 1 3.96 0.15 14.45
C VAL A 1 4.28 -0.80 13.32
N GLY A 2 3.58 -1.90 13.24
CA GLY A 2 3.79 -2.88 12.21
C GLY A 2 2.62 -3.00 11.26
N SER A 3 2.87 -3.68 10.15
CA SER A 3 1.81 -4.11 9.25
C SER A 3 1.20 -5.39 9.81
N GLU A 4 -0.07 -5.58 9.56
CA GLU A 4 -0.78 -6.78 10.01
C GLU A 4 -1.72 -7.29 8.94
N MET A 5 -1.86 -8.60 8.88
CA MET A 5 -2.80 -9.27 8.01
C MET A 5 -3.88 -9.92 8.85
N CYS A 6 -5.10 -9.41 8.75
CA CYS A 6 -6.26 -9.94 9.44
C CYS A 6 -6.91 -11.02 8.58
N ILE A 7 -7.12 -12.20 9.14
CA ILE A 7 -7.65 -13.36 8.43
C ILE A 7 -8.96 -13.79 9.10
N ARG A 8 -10.02 -13.86 8.31
CA ARG A 8 -11.32 -14.35 8.72
C ARG A 8 -11.90 -15.21 7.62
N ASP A 9 -12.18 -16.48 7.88
CA ASP A 9 -12.81 -17.41 6.94
C ASP A 9 -12.17 -17.39 5.54
N SER A 10 -10.86 -17.52 5.46
CA SER A 10 -10.07 -17.44 4.23
C SER A 10 -10.09 -16.09 3.52
N VAL A 11 -10.69 -15.08 4.12
CA VAL A 11 -10.70 -13.71 3.62
C VAL A 11 -9.68 -12.90 4.40
N SER A 12 -8.81 -12.19 3.70
CA SER A 12 -7.70 -11.47 4.32
C SER A 12 -7.71 -9.99 4.03
N THR A 13 -7.32 -9.22 5.02
CA THR A 13 -7.07 -7.78 4.90
C THR A 13 -5.65 -7.49 5.35
N LEU A 14 -4.87 -6.86 4.48
CA LEU A 14 -3.52 -6.39 4.83
C LEU A 14 -3.59 -4.89 5.08
N ARG A 15 -3.18 -4.48 6.27
CA ARG A 15 -3.22 -3.08 6.66
C ARG A 15 -1.94 -2.64 7.36
N THR A 16 -1.72 -1.35 7.34
CA THR A 16 -0.58 -0.71 7.97
C THR A 16 -1.00 0.68 8.45
N ARG A 17 -0.04 1.48 8.89
CA ARG A 17 -0.30 2.84 9.36
C ARG A 17 0.68 3.81 8.75
N ILE A 18 0.23 5.05 8.57
CA ILE A 18 1.07 6.13 8.05
C ILE A 18 2.13 6.49 9.09
N VAL A 19 3.38 6.55 8.66
CA VAL A 19 4.51 6.95 9.53
C VAL A 19 5.01 8.36 9.24
N GLN A 20 4.70 8.91 8.08
CA GLN A 20 5.12 10.27 7.71
C GLN A 20 4.20 10.85 6.65
N VAL A 21 3.92 12.14 6.74
CA VAL A 21 3.20 12.89 5.70
C VAL A 21 4.11 14.02 5.22
N LYS A 22 4.21 14.19 3.90
CA LYS A 22 5.02 15.24 3.29
C LYS A 22 4.27 15.96 2.19
N HIS A 23 4.50 17.26 2.09
CA HIS A 23 4.07 18.06 0.94
C HIS A 23 5.26 18.28 0.02
N LEU A 24 5.12 17.87 -1.24
CA LEU A 24 6.18 17.90 -2.23
C LEU A 24 5.79 18.81 -3.41
N PRO A 25 6.70 19.70 -3.86
CA PRO A 25 6.42 20.52 -5.03
C PRO A 25 6.46 19.70 -6.32
N ALA A 26 5.84 20.24 -7.37
CA ALA A 26 5.94 19.65 -8.69
C ALA A 26 7.41 19.57 -9.14
N GLY A 27 7.77 18.48 -9.78
CA GLY A 27 9.13 18.24 -10.23
C GLY A 27 9.98 17.40 -9.29
N ASP A 28 9.58 17.26 -8.02
CA ASP A 28 10.25 16.34 -7.10
C ASP A 28 10.03 14.89 -7.52
N ALA A 29 10.93 14.03 -7.10
CA ALA A 29 10.84 12.61 -7.35
C ALA A 29 10.71 11.84 -6.05
N VAL A 30 10.02 10.70 -6.09
CA VAL A 30 9.83 9.80 -4.95
C VAL A 30 10.29 8.40 -5.32
N GLY A 31 10.86 7.71 -4.33
CA GLY A 31 11.32 6.35 -4.50
C GLY A 31 12.68 6.23 -5.18
N TYR A 32 13.11 5.00 -5.41
CA TYR A 32 14.38 4.69 -6.03
C TYR A 32 14.41 5.09 -7.51
N GLY A 33 15.56 5.59 -7.94
CA GLY A 33 15.80 5.91 -9.35
C GLY A 33 14.95 7.07 -9.86
N ARG A 34 14.33 7.83 -8.99
CA ARG A 34 13.48 8.98 -9.34
C ARG A 34 12.33 8.59 -10.26
N ALA A 35 11.84 7.35 -10.12
CA ALA A 35 10.79 6.81 -11.00
C ALA A 35 9.44 7.50 -10.81
N GLY A 36 9.18 8.07 -9.64
CA GLY A 36 7.93 8.76 -9.33
C GLY A 36 8.05 10.27 -9.47
N LYS A 37 8.45 10.79 -10.63
CA LYS A 37 8.52 12.23 -10.83
C LYS A 37 7.12 12.85 -10.78
N LEU A 38 6.98 13.86 -9.92
CA LEU A 38 5.70 14.52 -9.69
C LEU A 38 5.43 15.60 -10.76
N THR A 39 4.24 15.57 -11.34
CA THR A 39 3.82 16.57 -12.34
C THR A 39 3.06 17.72 -11.72
N ARG A 40 2.68 17.61 -10.45
CA ARG A 40 1.96 18.62 -9.70
C ARG A 40 2.38 18.61 -8.24
N GLU A 41 2.02 19.64 -7.51
CA GLU A 41 2.18 19.67 -6.06
C GLU A 41 1.40 18.51 -5.44
N THR A 42 2.07 17.70 -4.62
CA THR A 42 1.54 16.44 -4.14
C THR A 42 1.77 16.30 -2.65
N THR A 43 0.77 15.79 -1.94
CA THR A 43 0.93 15.35 -0.55
C THR A 43 1.06 13.84 -0.54
N THR A 44 2.17 13.34 0.03
CA THR A 44 2.43 11.92 0.11
C THR A 44 2.38 11.43 1.55
N ALA A 45 1.99 10.17 1.72
CA ALA A 45 2.10 9.46 2.98
C ALA A 45 3.07 8.29 2.79
N THR A 46 3.98 8.12 3.74
CA THR A 46 4.88 6.97 3.77
C THR A 46 4.26 5.90 4.65
N ILE A 47 4.20 4.68 4.12
CA ILE A 47 3.72 3.50 4.84
C ILE A 47 4.85 2.48 4.99
N PRO A 48 4.97 1.84 6.17
CA PRO A 48 6.10 0.96 6.49
C PRO A 48 5.86 -0.46 5.98
N ILE A 49 5.58 -0.60 4.70
CA ILE A 49 5.44 -1.88 4.02
C ILE A 49 6.11 -1.79 2.66
N GLY A 50 6.93 -2.77 2.34
CA GLY A 50 7.66 -2.83 1.09
C GLY A 50 7.81 -4.26 0.59
N TYR A 51 8.71 -4.48 -0.37
CA TYR A 51 8.81 -5.79 -1.00
C TYR A 51 9.36 -6.87 -0.06
N ALA A 52 10.11 -6.51 0.99
CA ALA A 52 10.55 -7.49 1.99
C ALA A 52 9.39 -8.02 2.84
N ASP A 53 8.27 -7.30 2.89
CA ASP A 53 7.06 -7.73 3.58
C ASP A 53 6.14 -8.54 2.67
N GLY A 54 6.38 -8.51 1.37
CA GLY A 54 5.57 -9.20 0.38
C GLY A 54 4.78 -8.28 -0.55
N LEU A 55 4.99 -6.98 -0.46
CA LEU A 55 4.36 -6.03 -1.39
C LEU A 55 5.19 -5.99 -2.68
N ASP A 56 4.69 -6.63 -3.73
CA ASP A 56 5.42 -6.81 -4.97
C ASP A 56 5.81 -5.47 -5.61
N ARG A 57 7.06 -5.37 -6.06
CA ARG A 57 7.59 -4.16 -6.70
C ARG A 57 6.80 -3.74 -7.95
N HIS A 58 6.17 -4.69 -8.63
CA HIS A 58 5.36 -4.39 -9.82
C HIS A 58 4.10 -3.59 -9.50
N LEU A 59 3.75 -3.44 -8.23
CA LEU A 59 2.61 -2.62 -7.79
C LEU A 59 2.98 -1.15 -7.65
N GLY A 60 4.23 -0.78 -7.80
CA GLY A 60 4.68 0.60 -7.72
C GLY A 60 4.32 1.42 -8.95
N CYS A 61 4.71 2.70 -8.93
CA CYS A 61 4.51 3.63 -10.03
C CYS A 61 3.05 3.76 -10.48
N GLY A 62 2.13 3.78 -9.53
CA GLY A 62 0.70 4.00 -9.78
C GLY A 62 -0.08 2.76 -10.22
N ARG A 63 0.53 1.60 -10.24
CA ARG A 63 -0.15 0.36 -10.69
C ARG A 63 -1.09 -0.23 -9.66
N TRP A 64 -0.96 0.16 -8.41
CA TRP A 64 -1.86 -0.23 -7.33
C TRP A 64 -2.20 0.98 -6.47
N SER A 65 -3.40 0.99 -5.95
CA SER A 65 -3.86 1.99 -4.99
C SER A 65 -4.27 1.31 -3.71
N VAL A 66 -3.88 1.91 -2.60
CA VAL A 66 -4.33 1.51 -1.26
C VAL A 66 -5.53 2.35 -0.86
N LEU A 67 -6.20 2.00 0.24
CA LEU A 67 -7.30 2.80 0.78
C LEU A 67 -6.82 3.57 2.01
N VAL A 68 -7.04 4.87 2.00
CA VAL A 68 -6.78 5.77 3.12
C VAL A 68 -8.06 6.54 3.40
N ALA A 69 -8.60 6.43 4.60
CA ALA A 69 -9.89 7.03 4.97
C ALA A 69 -11.00 6.66 3.97
N GLY A 70 -10.99 5.43 3.46
CA GLY A 70 -11.95 4.95 2.49
C GLY A 70 -11.75 5.44 1.05
N SER A 71 -10.74 6.25 0.81
CA SER A 71 -10.42 6.80 -0.51
C SER A 71 -9.21 6.12 -1.12
N SER A 72 -9.22 5.99 -2.45
CA SER A 72 -8.13 5.39 -3.19
C SER A 72 -6.90 6.31 -3.21
N ALA A 73 -5.75 5.76 -2.85
CA ALA A 73 -4.48 6.47 -2.83
C ALA A 73 -3.43 5.66 -3.61
N PRO A 74 -3.02 6.10 -4.81
CA PRO A 74 -2.08 5.34 -5.63
C PRO A 74 -0.69 5.35 -5.04
N ILE A 75 0.04 4.26 -5.24
CA ILE A 75 1.44 4.16 -4.86
C ILE A 75 2.25 5.04 -5.81
N VAL A 76 3.08 5.92 -5.26
CA VAL A 76 3.91 6.85 -6.03
C VAL A 76 5.35 6.33 -6.06
N GLY A 77 5.92 6.27 -7.25
CA GLY A 77 7.28 5.78 -7.41
C GLY A 77 7.42 4.29 -7.16
N ARG A 78 8.65 3.85 -7.05
CA ARG A 78 8.96 2.43 -6.82
C ARG A 78 8.77 2.05 -5.36
N ILE A 79 8.36 0.80 -5.14
CA ILE A 79 8.28 0.24 -3.80
C ILE A 79 9.70 -0.09 -3.34
N CYS A 80 10.02 0.35 -2.13
CA CYS A 80 11.31 0.08 -1.49
C CYS A 80 11.24 -1.23 -0.69
N MET A 81 12.36 -1.62 -0.09
CA MET A 81 12.42 -2.85 0.70
C MET A 81 11.43 -2.84 1.86
N ASP A 82 11.40 -1.77 2.63
CA ASP A 82 10.66 -1.68 3.89
C ASP A 82 9.54 -0.63 3.89
N SER A 83 9.39 0.12 2.82
CA SER A 83 8.42 1.21 2.76
C SER A 83 8.02 1.55 1.33
N CYS A 84 6.94 2.28 1.20
CA CYS A 84 6.56 2.94 -0.04
C CYS A 84 5.77 4.21 0.28
N MET A 85 5.52 5.01 -0.74
CA MET A 85 4.78 6.25 -0.60
C MET A 85 3.50 6.18 -1.42
N VAL A 86 2.43 6.79 -0.89
CA VAL A 86 1.14 6.86 -1.56
C VAL A 86 0.71 8.32 -1.68
N ASP A 87 -0.01 8.63 -2.75
CA ASP A 87 -0.52 9.98 -3.00
C ASP A 87 -1.85 10.18 -2.27
N ILE A 88 -1.83 11.06 -1.26
CA ILE A 88 -3.01 11.40 -0.48
C ILE A 88 -3.54 12.80 -0.78
N THR A 89 -3.08 13.40 -1.88
CA THR A 89 -3.55 14.72 -2.29
C THR A 89 -5.07 14.72 -2.43
N GLY A 90 -5.72 15.67 -1.79
CA GLY A 90 -7.17 15.79 -1.84
C GLY A 90 -7.93 14.89 -0.87
N ILE A 91 -7.26 14.07 -0.09
CA ILE A 91 -7.90 13.29 0.98
C ILE A 91 -7.78 14.12 2.28
N PRO A 92 -8.88 14.66 2.80
CA PRO A 92 -8.79 15.57 3.95
C PRO A 92 -8.52 14.83 5.27
N GLY A 93 -7.82 15.49 6.18
CA GLY A 93 -7.65 15.02 7.54
C GLY A 93 -6.68 13.87 7.75
N VAL A 94 -5.92 13.49 6.73
CA VAL A 94 -4.96 12.38 6.84
C VAL A 94 -3.73 12.82 7.64
N LYS A 95 -3.33 12.00 8.61
CA LYS A 95 -2.21 12.29 9.50
C LYS A 95 -1.45 11.01 9.85
N GLU A 96 -0.28 11.19 10.45
CA GLU A 96 0.51 10.08 10.98
C GLU A 96 -0.32 9.23 11.95
N GLY A 97 -0.16 7.92 11.86
CA GLY A 97 -0.91 6.96 12.66
C GLY A 97 -2.22 6.48 12.03
N ASP A 98 -2.69 7.14 10.99
CA ASP A 98 -3.93 6.73 10.31
C ASP A 98 -3.75 5.38 9.61
N GLU A 99 -4.82 4.59 9.61
CA GLU A 99 -4.83 3.27 9.01
C GLU A 99 -4.83 3.33 7.49
N VAL A 100 -4.07 2.44 6.89
CA VAL A 100 -4.01 2.24 5.44
C VAL A 100 -4.34 0.78 5.15
N VAL A 101 -5.26 0.55 4.23
CA VAL A 101 -5.63 -0.79 3.79
C VAL A 101 -4.97 -1.09 2.46
N VAL A 102 -4.04 -2.05 2.45
CA VAL A 102 -3.27 -2.41 1.26
C VAL A 102 -4.10 -3.29 0.34
N PHE A 103 -4.72 -4.33 0.88
CA PHE A 103 -5.75 -5.10 0.19
C PHE A 103 -6.80 -5.58 1.20
N SER A 104 -7.99 -5.85 0.71
CA SER A 104 -9.14 -6.23 1.52
C SER A 104 -10.16 -6.98 0.65
N PRO A 105 -11.28 -7.45 1.21
CA PRO A 105 -12.35 -8.01 0.39
C PRO A 105 -13.09 -7.00 -0.49
N GLU A 106 -12.87 -5.71 -0.30
CA GLU A 106 -13.61 -4.69 -1.06
C GLU A 106 -13.29 -4.74 -2.56
N PRO A 107 -14.30 -4.61 -3.43
CA PRO A 107 -14.08 -4.58 -4.88
C PRO A 107 -13.08 -3.48 -5.28
N GLY A 108 -12.15 -3.82 -6.14
CA GLY A 108 -11.08 -2.92 -6.58
C GLY A 108 -9.85 -2.88 -5.66
N ASN A 109 -10.00 -3.32 -4.41
CA ASN A 109 -8.89 -3.42 -3.44
C ASN A 109 -8.64 -4.90 -3.07
N ASP A 110 -9.23 -5.80 -3.79
CA ASP A 110 -9.23 -7.24 -3.50
C ASP A 110 -8.05 -7.99 -4.16
N LEU A 111 -7.78 -9.17 -3.65
CA LEU A 111 -6.68 -10.00 -4.14
C LEU A 111 -6.83 -10.43 -5.59
N GLU A 112 -8.05 -10.63 -6.06
CA GLU A 112 -8.27 -10.97 -7.47
C GLU A 112 -7.85 -9.82 -8.40
N THR A 113 -8.20 -8.59 -8.04
CA THR A 113 -7.79 -7.42 -8.79
C THR A 113 -6.27 -7.25 -8.77
N MET A 114 -5.66 -7.41 -7.59
CA MET A 114 -4.19 -7.35 -7.46
C MET A 114 -3.51 -8.45 -8.28
N ALA A 115 -4.06 -9.66 -8.27
CA ALA A 115 -3.54 -10.77 -9.05
C ALA A 115 -3.55 -10.48 -10.55
N ARG A 116 -4.59 -9.82 -11.04
CA ARG A 116 -4.64 -9.39 -12.45
C ARG A 116 -3.55 -8.39 -12.79
N VAL A 117 -3.31 -7.42 -11.91
CA VAL A 117 -2.22 -6.45 -12.09
C VAL A 117 -0.87 -7.14 -12.14
N LEU A 118 -0.67 -8.17 -11.32
CA LEU A 118 0.59 -8.89 -11.21
C LEU A 118 0.70 -10.09 -12.17
N ASP A 119 -0.33 -10.38 -12.93
CA ASP A 119 -0.42 -11.55 -13.80
C ASP A 119 -0.15 -12.85 -13.03
N THR A 120 -0.86 -13.03 -11.94
CA THR A 120 -0.74 -14.18 -11.06
C THR A 120 -2.09 -14.57 -10.46
N ILE A 121 -2.08 -15.39 -9.42
CA ILE A 121 -3.28 -15.86 -8.72
C ILE A 121 -3.27 -15.38 -7.27
N PRO A 122 -4.45 -15.22 -6.62
CA PRO A 122 -4.52 -14.75 -5.23
C PRO A 122 -3.69 -15.54 -4.24
N TYR A 123 -3.58 -16.84 -4.41
CA TYR A 123 -2.78 -17.69 -3.51
C TYR A 123 -1.31 -17.30 -3.48
N GLU A 124 -0.74 -16.93 -4.62
CA GLU A 124 0.66 -16.51 -4.68
C GLU A 124 0.88 -15.23 -3.90
N ILE A 125 -0.07 -14.28 -4.00
CA ILE A 125 0.00 -13.03 -3.25
C ILE A 125 -0.04 -13.33 -1.74
N MET A 126 -0.98 -14.16 -1.30
CA MET A 126 -1.11 -14.51 0.11
C MET A 126 0.14 -15.19 0.67
N THR A 127 0.70 -16.12 -0.08
CA THR A 127 1.92 -16.84 0.35
C THR A 127 3.17 -15.96 0.31
N SER A 128 3.14 -14.89 -0.48
CA SER A 128 4.25 -13.93 -0.57
C SER A 128 4.33 -12.98 0.63
N VAL A 129 3.26 -12.85 1.40
CA VAL A 129 3.29 -12.02 2.61
C VAL A 129 4.23 -12.67 3.62
N SER A 130 5.31 -11.96 3.96
CA SER A 130 6.40 -12.53 4.75
C SER A 130 6.05 -12.70 6.23
N GLY A 131 6.88 -13.45 6.96
CA GLY A 131 6.74 -13.62 8.40
C GLY A 131 6.95 -12.35 9.21
N ARG A 132 7.45 -11.28 8.59
CA ARG A 132 7.57 -9.96 9.23
C ARG A 132 6.21 -9.33 9.52
N VAL A 133 5.19 -9.71 8.74
CA VAL A 133 3.83 -9.20 8.89
C VAL A 133 3.10 -10.05 9.93
N LYS A 134 2.57 -9.40 10.95
CA LYS A 134 1.82 -10.07 12.01
C LYS A 134 0.50 -10.59 11.46
N ARG A 135 0.18 -11.87 11.73
CA ARG A 135 -1.11 -12.46 11.38
C ARG A 135 -2.05 -12.38 12.57
N ILE A 136 -3.26 -11.94 12.29
CA ILE A 136 -4.35 -11.89 13.29
C ILE A 136 -5.49 -12.73 12.74
N TYR A 137 -5.85 -13.78 13.45
CA TYR A 137 -6.95 -14.66 13.08
C TYR A 137 -8.20 -14.23 13.84
N LEU A 138 -9.24 -13.86 13.08
CA LEU A 138 -10.50 -13.40 13.63
C LEU A 138 -11.51 -14.54 13.63
N LYS A 139 -12.20 -14.73 14.74
CA LYS A 139 -13.31 -15.67 14.84
C LYS A 139 -14.62 -14.94 14.55
N GLU A 140 -15.55 -15.66 13.95
CA GLU A 140 -16.91 -15.15 13.78
C GLU A 140 -17.66 -15.06 15.11
#